data_b2877e5a846033e74f17214239c1ce8b
#
_entry.id   b2877e5a846033e74f17214239c1ce8b
#
_cell.length_a   1.000
_cell.length_b   1.000
_cell.length_c   1.000
_cell.angle_alpha   90.00
_cell.angle_beta   90.00
_cell.angle_gamma   90.00
#
_symmetry.space_group_name_H-M   'P 1'
#
loop_
_entity.id
_entity.type
_entity.pdbx_description
1 polymer ?
#
loop_
_entity_poly.entity_id
_entity_poly.type
_entity_poly.pdbx_seq_one_letter_code
_entity_poly.pdbx_strand_id
1 'polypeptide(L)'
;MPPNDNAYLDNLTALGTSLPHADGFFGEDKTYGGAFLPPPLEPVMKAVAVEYEKIKNDPDFLQELSYLRKTFIGRPSPIYHCKNLSQKLGGAQIYLKREDLNHTGSHKINHCLGEALLARKMGKKKLIAETGAGQHGVALATAAALMQMECEIHMGEIDIKKEWPNVRRMQVLGATVVPATFGGKSLKEAVDSACKSRNKPWVG
;
A
#
# COMPACT_ATOMS: atom_id res chain seq x y z
N MET A 1 10.97 25.08 4.07
CA MET A 1 9.73 24.80 4.82
C MET A 1 8.89 23.87 3.95
N PRO A 2 8.37 22.74 4.43
CA PRO A 2 7.37 22.00 3.69
C PRO A 2 6.14 22.89 3.51
N PRO A 3 5.41 22.80 2.37
CA PRO A 3 4.18 23.52 2.21
C PRO A 3 3.21 23.13 3.33
N ASN A 4 2.54 24.13 3.88
CA ASN A 4 1.58 23.97 4.97
C ASN A 4 0.46 23.04 4.48
N ASP A 5 0.34 21.85 5.06
CA ASP A 5 -0.68 20.86 4.67
C ASP A 5 -2.11 21.41 4.79
N ASN A 6 -2.32 22.41 5.65
CA ASN A 6 -3.59 23.13 5.75
C ASN A 6 -3.96 23.86 4.43
N ALA A 7 -3.00 24.41 3.70
CA ALA A 7 -3.27 25.07 2.41
C ALA A 7 -3.76 24.10 1.33
N TYR A 8 -3.35 22.82 1.40
CA TYR A 8 -3.85 21.78 0.51
C TYR A 8 -5.30 21.39 0.86
N LEU A 9 -5.60 21.23 2.15
CA LEU A 9 -6.94 20.94 2.63
C LEU A 9 -7.92 22.09 2.37
N ASP A 10 -7.47 23.34 2.57
CA ASP A 10 -8.25 24.54 2.28
C ASP A 10 -8.56 24.65 0.76
N ASN A 11 -7.61 24.30 -0.10
CA ASN A 11 -7.81 24.25 -1.54
C ASN A 11 -8.80 23.13 -1.97
N LEU A 12 -8.78 21.96 -1.32
CA LEU A 12 -9.74 20.88 -1.59
C LEU A 12 -11.16 21.32 -1.22
N THR A 13 -11.32 22.02 -0.11
CA THR A 13 -12.62 22.57 0.33
C THR A 13 -13.12 23.66 -0.63
N ALA A 14 -12.22 24.53 -1.11
CA ALA A 14 -12.53 25.55 -2.11
C ALA A 14 -12.92 24.97 -3.48
N LEU A 15 -12.44 23.76 -3.82
CA LEU A 15 -12.80 23.03 -5.04
C LEU A 15 -14.13 22.24 -4.90
N GLY A 16 -14.84 22.35 -3.77
CA GLY A 16 -16.10 21.63 -3.52
C GLY A 16 -15.91 20.14 -3.26
N THR A 17 -14.70 19.69 -2.95
CA THR A 17 -14.44 18.31 -2.54
C THR A 17 -14.80 18.15 -1.06
N SER A 18 -15.80 17.33 -0.76
CA SER A 18 -16.16 17.04 0.62
C SER A 18 -15.07 16.18 1.28
N LEU A 19 -14.56 16.63 2.44
CA LEU A 19 -13.74 15.80 3.30
C LEU A 19 -14.62 14.68 3.90
N PRO A 20 -14.05 13.53 4.27
CA PRO A 20 -14.80 12.51 4.96
C PRO A 20 -15.32 13.02 6.30
N HIS A 21 -16.53 12.62 6.69
CA HIS A 21 -17.01 12.80 8.05
C HIS A 21 -16.13 12.03 9.04
N ALA A 22 -16.21 12.39 10.33
CA ALA A 22 -15.40 11.77 11.38
C ALA A 22 -15.59 10.24 11.50
N ASP A 23 -16.71 9.72 11.01
CA ASP A 23 -17.04 8.30 10.93
C ASP A 23 -16.57 7.61 9.63
N GLY A 24 -15.87 8.34 8.75
CA GLY A 24 -15.31 7.82 7.50
C GLY A 24 -16.28 7.78 6.32
N PHE A 25 -17.46 8.37 6.47
CA PHE A 25 -18.41 8.50 5.37
C PHE A 25 -18.20 9.80 4.58
N PHE A 26 -18.63 9.79 3.30
CA PHE A 26 -18.59 10.92 2.38
C PHE A 26 -20.01 11.25 1.90
N GLY A 27 -20.19 12.50 1.42
CA GLY A 27 -21.47 13.02 0.94
C GLY A 27 -22.30 13.63 2.08
N GLU A 28 -23.21 14.54 1.74
CA GLU A 28 -24.07 15.22 2.73
C GLU A 28 -24.92 14.25 3.54
N ASP A 29 -25.38 13.18 2.89
CA ASP A 29 -26.24 12.13 3.44
C ASP A 29 -25.45 10.88 3.92
N LYS A 30 -24.11 10.92 3.92
CA LYS A 30 -23.24 9.79 4.28
C LYS A 30 -23.48 8.54 3.44
N THR A 31 -23.82 8.69 2.18
CA THR A 31 -24.13 7.58 1.27
C THR A 31 -22.90 6.77 0.88
N TYR A 32 -21.71 7.38 0.89
CA TYR A 32 -20.47 6.75 0.41
C TYR A 32 -19.46 6.58 1.54
N GLY A 33 -18.56 5.60 1.40
CA GLY A 33 -17.49 5.36 2.37
C GLY A 33 -17.87 4.40 3.50
N GLY A 34 -17.30 4.61 4.68
CA GLY A 34 -17.47 3.73 5.83
C GLY A 34 -16.45 2.59 5.87
N ALA A 35 -16.44 1.83 6.96
CA ALA A 35 -15.57 0.68 7.18
C ALA A 35 -16.41 -0.57 7.50
N PHE A 36 -16.57 -1.42 6.48
CA PHE A 36 -17.35 -2.67 6.59
C PHE A 36 -16.39 -3.84 6.85
N LEU A 37 -15.94 -3.97 8.09
CA LEU A 37 -14.96 -4.98 8.49
C LEU A 37 -15.65 -6.22 9.09
N PRO A 38 -15.11 -7.43 8.84
CA PRO A 38 -15.46 -8.59 9.63
C PRO A 38 -15.19 -8.33 11.11
N PRO A 39 -16.10 -8.74 12.05
CA PRO A 39 -15.97 -8.43 13.47
C PRO A 39 -14.61 -8.72 14.12
N PRO A 40 -13.88 -9.80 13.75
CA PRO A 40 -12.54 -10.04 14.30
C PRO A 40 -11.48 -9.02 13.87
N LEU A 41 -11.72 -8.27 12.78
CA LEU A 41 -10.77 -7.26 12.27
C LEU A 41 -11.00 -5.87 12.86
N GLU A 42 -12.19 -5.56 13.34
CA GLU A 42 -12.54 -4.24 13.86
C GLU A 42 -11.58 -3.75 14.96
N PRO A 43 -11.28 -4.52 16.02
CA PRO A 43 -10.38 -4.05 17.08
C PRO A 43 -8.96 -3.82 16.58
N VAL A 44 -8.51 -4.61 15.61
CA VAL A 44 -7.17 -4.48 15.02
C VAL A 44 -7.07 -3.20 14.19
N MET A 45 -8.06 -2.95 13.32
CA MET A 45 -8.09 -1.75 12.48
C MET A 45 -8.28 -0.49 13.32
N LYS A 46 -9.07 -0.57 14.39
CA LYS A 46 -9.19 0.53 15.36
C LYS A 46 -7.86 0.85 16.03
N ALA A 47 -7.08 -0.17 16.42
CA ALA A 47 -5.75 0.05 16.99
C ALA A 47 -4.78 0.71 15.98
N VAL A 48 -4.84 0.32 14.70
CA VAL A 48 -4.06 0.95 13.62
C VAL A 48 -4.47 2.41 13.45
N ALA A 49 -5.77 2.71 13.41
CA ALA A 49 -6.28 4.07 13.27
C ALA A 49 -5.84 4.97 14.44
N VAL A 50 -5.95 4.46 15.68
CA VAL A 50 -5.51 5.19 16.88
C VAL A 50 -4.01 5.52 16.82
N GLU A 51 -3.18 4.58 16.41
CA GLU A 51 -1.74 4.84 16.31
C GLU A 51 -1.40 5.79 15.16
N TYR A 52 -2.06 5.66 14.02
CA TYR A 52 -1.91 6.60 12.91
C TYR A 52 -2.25 8.03 13.34
N GLU A 53 -3.34 8.25 14.07
CA GLU A 53 -3.72 9.57 14.57
C GLU A 53 -2.63 10.20 15.46
N LYS A 54 -1.90 9.40 16.23
CA LYS A 54 -0.78 9.87 17.05
C LYS A 54 0.43 10.30 16.22
N ILE A 55 0.74 9.55 15.14
CA ILE A 55 1.99 9.73 14.42
C ILE A 55 1.87 10.52 13.12
N LYS A 56 0.66 10.73 12.58
CA LYS A 56 0.45 11.39 11.28
C LYS A 56 1.06 12.79 11.19
N ASN A 57 1.23 13.47 12.35
CA ASN A 57 1.86 14.80 12.46
C ASN A 57 3.17 14.75 13.26
N ASP A 58 3.69 13.57 13.61
CA ASP A 58 4.97 13.42 14.32
C ASP A 58 6.11 13.82 13.36
N PRO A 59 6.92 14.84 13.72
CA PRO A 59 8.01 15.33 12.87
C PRO A 59 9.03 14.24 12.51
N ASP A 60 9.37 13.35 13.43
CA ASP A 60 10.36 12.29 13.22
C ASP A 60 9.83 11.23 12.24
N PHE A 61 8.55 10.86 12.38
CA PHE A 61 7.89 9.95 11.45
C PHE A 61 7.83 10.55 10.05
N LEU A 62 7.42 11.81 9.93
CA LEU A 62 7.30 12.50 8.64
C LEU A 62 8.66 12.69 7.97
N GLN A 63 9.69 13.02 8.76
CA GLN A 63 11.06 13.16 8.27
C GLN A 63 11.60 11.83 7.73
N GLU A 64 11.46 10.74 8.48
CA GLU A 64 11.89 9.41 8.05
C GLU A 64 11.14 8.97 6.79
N LEU A 65 9.82 9.12 6.76
CA LEU A 65 9.00 8.80 5.60
C LEU A 65 9.40 9.61 4.36
N SER A 66 9.63 10.92 4.54
CA SER A 66 10.07 11.82 3.46
C SER A 66 11.46 11.43 2.94
N TYR A 67 12.39 11.13 3.83
CA TYR A 67 13.72 10.66 3.48
C TYR A 67 13.66 9.37 2.65
N LEU A 68 12.92 8.37 3.11
CA LEU A 68 12.80 7.09 2.42
C LEU A 68 12.06 7.22 1.08
N ARG A 69 11.05 8.06 0.99
CA ARG A 69 10.39 8.35 -0.29
C ARG A 69 11.36 8.92 -1.31
N LYS A 70 12.22 9.84 -0.89
CA LYS A 70 13.20 10.49 -1.77
C LYS A 70 14.36 9.57 -2.14
N THR A 71 14.95 8.89 -1.16
CA THR A 71 16.24 8.18 -1.33
C THR A 71 16.09 6.71 -1.67
N PHE A 72 15.01 6.07 -1.23
CA PHE A 72 14.77 4.64 -1.44
C PHE A 72 13.74 4.35 -2.53
N ILE A 73 12.62 5.09 -2.54
CA ILE A 73 11.59 4.91 -3.58
C ILE A 73 11.96 5.62 -4.89
N GLY A 74 12.59 6.79 -4.82
CA GLY A 74 12.89 7.63 -5.98
C GLY A 74 11.79 8.66 -6.28
N ARG A 75 11.06 9.12 -5.24
CA ARG A 75 10.00 10.14 -5.39
C ARG A 75 10.55 11.57 -5.34
N PRO A 76 9.90 12.54 -5.99
CA PRO A 76 8.73 12.38 -6.86
C PRO A 76 9.07 11.72 -8.18
N SER A 77 8.21 10.80 -8.68
CA SER A 77 8.38 10.22 -10.00
C SER A 77 8.13 11.28 -11.08
N PRO A 78 8.86 11.26 -12.22
CA PRO A 78 8.72 12.28 -13.25
C PRO A 78 7.41 12.16 -14.03
N ILE A 79 7.02 13.29 -14.66
CA ILE A 79 5.97 13.33 -15.68
C ILE A 79 6.66 13.39 -17.03
N TYR A 80 6.33 12.45 -17.92
CA TYR A 80 6.89 12.35 -19.26
C TYR A 80 5.85 12.65 -20.32
N HIS A 81 6.16 13.60 -21.22
CA HIS A 81 5.31 13.91 -22.36
C HIS A 81 5.57 12.95 -23.52
N CYS A 82 4.57 12.14 -23.88
CA CYS A 82 4.62 11.19 -24.98
C CYS A 82 4.40 11.89 -26.34
N LYS A 83 5.33 12.73 -26.78
CA LYS A 83 5.19 13.59 -27.98
C LYS A 83 4.79 12.79 -29.22
N ASN A 84 5.54 11.74 -29.53
CA ASN A 84 5.30 10.93 -30.73
C ASN A 84 3.92 10.25 -30.69
N LEU A 85 3.50 9.75 -29.53
CA LEU A 85 2.19 9.13 -29.38
C LEU A 85 1.06 10.16 -29.51
N SER A 86 1.22 11.34 -28.89
CA SER A 86 0.29 12.46 -29.00
C SER A 86 0.10 12.88 -30.45
N GLN A 87 1.19 13.03 -31.21
CA GLN A 87 1.16 13.38 -32.63
C GLN A 87 0.50 12.29 -33.48
N LYS A 88 0.83 11.02 -33.23
CA LYS A 88 0.28 9.87 -34.00
C LYS A 88 -1.23 9.75 -33.83
N LEU A 89 -1.75 10.02 -32.64
CA LEU A 89 -3.18 9.91 -32.32
C LEU A 89 -3.99 11.15 -32.69
N GLY A 90 -3.35 12.30 -32.88
CA GLY A 90 -4.02 13.53 -33.36
C GLY A 90 -5.13 14.01 -32.44
N GLY A 91 -4.89 14.14 -31.15
CA GLY A 91 -5.90 14.54 -30.16
C GLY A 91 -5.27 15.15 -28.92
N ALA A 92 -5.68 14.64 -27.75
CA ALA A 92 -5.17 15.10 -26.47
C ALA A 92 -3.66 14.88 -26.34
N GLN A 93 -2.98 15.78 -25.64
CA GLN A 93 -1.59 15.60 -25.26
C GLN A 93 -1.48 14.54 -24.18
N ILE A 94 -0.67 13.50 -24.40
CA ILE A 94 -0.54 12.35 -23.53
C ILE A 94 0.71 12.50 -22.65
N TYR A 95 0.48 12.44 -21.34
CA TYR A 95 1.52 12.47 -20.34
C TYR A 95 1.48 11.21 -19.47
N LEU A 96 2.63 10.66 -19.13
CA LEU A 96 2.78 9.52 -18.22
C LEU A 96 3.35 10.01 -16.90
N LYS A 97 2.64 9.73 -15.81
CA LYS A 97 3.20 9.77 -14.47
C LYS A 97 3.97 8.47 -14.25
N ARG A 98 5.30 8.56 -14.26
CA ARG A 98 6.22 7.42 -14.38
C ARG A 98 6.41 6.68 -13.05
N GLU A 99 5.34 6.08 -12.50
CA GLU A 99 5.40 5.27 -11.28
C GLU A 99 6.14 3.93 -11.48
N ASP A 100 6.37 3.53 -12.73
CA ASP A 100 7.25 2.42 -13.12
C ASP A 100 8.74 2.68 -12.78
N LEU A 101 9.14 3.93 -12.59
CA LEU A 101 10.49 4.30 -12.18
C LEU A 101 10.70 4.28 -10.67
N ASN A 102 9.65 4.08 -9.89
CA ASN A 102 9.81 3.84 -8.45
C ASN A 102 10.56 2.53 -8.21
N HIS A 103 11.27 2.45 -7.10
CA HIS A 103 11.84 1.18 -6.63
C HIS A 103 10.75 0.11 -6.57
N THR A 104 11.03 -1.09 -7.03
CA THR A 104 10.12 -2.22 -7.28
C THR A 104 9.34 -2.18 -8.60
N GLY A 105 9.30 -1.04 -9.31
CA GLY A 105 8.72 -0.93 -10.65
C GLY A 105 7.23 -0.60 -10.68
N SER A 106 6.63 -0.15 -9.56
CA SER A 106 5.23 0.29 -9.52
C SER A 106 4.93 1.28 -8.39
N HIS A 107 3.70 1.79 -8.37
CA HIS A 107 3.22 2.69 -7.32
C HIS A 107 3.07 2.02 -5.93
N LYS A 108 3.04 0.70 -5.86
CA LYS A 108 2.74 -0.05 -4.64
C LYS A 108 3.71 0.20 -3.48
N ILE A 109 4.98 0.43 -3.77
CA ILE A 109 5.98 0.74 -2.74
C ILE A 109 5.66 2.01 -1.93
N ASN A 110 4.88 2.95 -2.50
CA ASN A 110 4.53 4.21 -1.83
C ASN A 110 3.76 3.98 -0.52
N HIS A 111 2.72 3.13 -0.57
CA HIS A 111 1.93 2.82 0.63
C HIS A 111 2.57 1.74 1.48
N CYS A 112 3.15 0.69 0.87
CA CYS A 112 3.82 -0.38 1.63
C CYS A 112 4.90 0.15 2.57
N LEU A 113 5.66 1.16 2.14
CA LEU A 113 6.69 1.75 2.97
C LEU A 113 6.10 2.52 4.16
N GLY A 114 5.04 3.31 3.95
CA GLY A 114 4.35 4.03 5.02
C GLY A 114 3.68 3.10 6.03
N GLU A 115 3.04 2.05 5.53
CA GLU A 115 2.41 1.01 6.35
C GLU A 115 3.44 0.21 7.18
N ALA A 116 4.60 -0.13 6.59
CA ALA A 116 5.69 -0.80 7.31
C ALA A 116 6.28 0.09 8.42
N LEU A 117 6.46 1.40 8.15
CA LEU A 117 6.89 2.37 9.17
C LEU A 117 5.89 2.45 10.34
N LEU A 118 4.59 2.55 10.03
CA LEU A 118 3.53 2.55 11.04
C LEU A 118 3.54 1.24 11.85
N ALA A 119 3.61 0.09 11.18
CA ALA A 119 3.66 -1.21 11.83
C ALA A 119 4.88 -1.34 12.77
N ARG A 120 6.04 -0.84 12.35
CA ARG A 120 7.25 -0.78 13.18
C ARG A 120 7.05 0.10 14.42
N LYS A 121 6.43 1.28 14.30
CA LYS A 121 6.08 2.16 15.42
C LYS A 121 5.11 1.47 16.39
N MET A 122 4.20 0.65 15.88
CA MET A 122 3.29 -0.18 16.68
C MET A 122 3.97 -1.40 17.32
N GLY A 123 5.28 -1.59 17.14
CA GLY A 123 6.03 -2.75 17.66
C GLY A 123 5.69 -4.08 16.98
N LYS A 124 5.06 -4.05 15.80
CA LYS A 124 4.78 -5.25 15.02
C LYS A 124 6.09 -5.86 14.49
N LYS A 125 6.13 -7.21 14.44
CA LYS A 125 7.31 -7.95 13.98
C LYS A 125 7.12 -8.56 12.60
N LYS A 126 5.88 -8.68 12.14
CA LYS A 126 5.52 -9.36 10.91
C LYS A 126 4.51 -8.54 10.11
N LEU A 127 4.73 -8.49 8.80
CA LEU A 127 3.79 -7.94 7.82
C LEU A 127 3.14 -9.08 7.04
N ILE A 128 1.84 -8.99 6.81
CA ILE A 128 1.07 -9.98 6.05
C ILE A 128 0.27 -9.24 4.98
N ALA A 129 0.32 -9.74 3.75
CA ALA A 129 -0.54 -9.25 2.67
C ALA A 129 -0.94 -10.37 1.71
N GLU A 130 -1.90 -10.05 0.88
CA GLU A 130 -2.25 -10.82 -0.31
C GLU A 130 -1.66 -10.16 -1.57
N THR A 131 -1.55 -10.93 -2.65
CA THR A 131 -1.17 -10.40 -3.96
C THR A 131 -1.74 -11.28 -5.08
N GLY A 132 -2.11 -10.66 -6.21
CA GLY A 132 -2.49 -11.34 -7.44
C GLY A 132 -1.30 -11.38 -8.41
N ALA A 133 -1.05 -10.29 -9.14
CA ALA A 133 0.07 -10.18 -10.08
C ALA A 133 1.47 -10.11 -9.42
N GLY A 134 1.57 -10.12 -8.10
CA GLY A 134 2.83 -10.14 -7.37
C GLY A 134 3.43 -8.76 -7.07
N GLN A 135 2.97 -7.68 -7.68
CA GLN A 135 3.56 -6.35 -7.49
C GLN A 135 3.40 -5.82 -6.07
N HIS A 136 2.23 -6.02 -5.46
CA HIS A 136 2.02 -5.64 -4.06
C HIS A 136 2.90 -6.48 -3.13
N GLY A 137 2.97 -7.80 -3.37
CA GLY A 137 3.82 -8.71 -2.59
C GLY A 137 5.30 -8.32 -2.65
N VAL A 138 5.83 -8.01 -3.83
CA VAL A 138 7.21 -7.53 -4.00
C VAL A 138 7.44 -6.22 -3.25
N ALA A 139 6.50 -5.27 -3.33
CA ALA A 139 6.62 -3.99 -2.63
C ALA A 139 6.61 -4.17 -1.11
N LEU A 140 5.71 -5.01 -0.56
CA LEU A 140 5.66 -5.26 0.88
C LEU A 140 6.89 -6.04 1.35
N ALA A 141 7.33 -7.06 0.61
CA ALA A 141 8.56 -7.79 0.92
C ALA A 141 9.79 -6.88 0.96
N THR A 142 9.86 -5.92 0.03
CA THR A 142 10.92 -4.91 -0.01
C THR A 142 10.88 -4.00 1.23
N ALA A 143 9.71 -3.51 1.60
CA ALA A 143 9.53 -2.67 2.79
C ALA A 143 9.84 -3.45 4.07
N ALA A 144 9.40 -4.71 4.17
CA ALA A 144 9.66 -5.58 5.29
C ALA A 144 11.17 -5.86 5.46
N ALA A 145 11.87 -6.17 4.36
CA ALA A 145 13.31 -6.38 4.37
C ALA A 145 14.07 -5.12 4.86
N LEU A 146 13.69 -3.94 4.36
CA LEU A 146 14.27 -2.67 4.81
C LEU A 146 14.06 -2.43 6.31
N MET A 147 12.89 -2.78 6.84
CA MET A 147 12.53 -2.60 8.25
C MET A 147 12.95 -3.77 9.16
N GLN A 148 13.61 -4.79 8.62
CA GLN A 148 14.00 -6.02 9.34
C GLN A 148 12.80 -6.73 9.99
N MET A 149 11.68 -6.79 9.28
CA MET A 149 10.44 -7.43 9.70
C MET A 149 10.22 -8.72 8.91
N GLU A 150 9.59 -9.70 9.55
CA GLU A 150 9.09 -10.88 8.84
C GLU A 150 8.01 -10.47 7.82
N CYS A 151 7.94 -11.22 6.73
CA CYS A 151 6.96 -10.97 5.68
C CYS A 151 6.31 -12.26 5.20
N GLU A 152 4.99 -12.29 5.19
CA GLU A 152 4.18 -13.40 4.68
C GLU A 152 3.24 -12.88 3.60
N ILE A 153 3.35 -13.45 2.39
CA ILE A 153 2.56 -13.03 1.24
C ILE A 153 1.70 -14.20 0.78
N HIS A 154 0.39 -14.02 0.83
CA HIS A 154 -0.58 -14.98 0.32
C HIS A 154 -0.84 -14.73 -1.17
N MET A 155 -0.82 -15.79 -1.97
CA MET A 155 -0.98 -15.71 -3.42
C MET A 155 -1.69 -16.94 -3.95
N GLY A 156 -2.60 -16.76 -4.91
CA GLY A 156 -3.30 -17.88 -5.52
C GLY A 156 -2.34 -18.85 -6.22
N GLU A 157 -2.58 -20.16 -6.11
CA GLU A 157 -1.69 -21.16 -6.71
C GLU A 157 -1.54 -20.98 -8.23
N ILE A 158 -2.60 -20.54 -8.91
CA ILE A 158 -2.57 -20.25 -10.35
C ILE A 158 -1.71 -19.01 -10.63
N ASP A 159 -1.84 -17.98 -9.79
CA ASP A 159 -1.10 -16.73 -9.95
C ASP A 159 0.41 -16.96 -9.64
N ILE A 160 0.75 -17.79 -8.67
CA ILE A 160 2.14 -18.19 -8.38
C ILE A 160 2.82 -18.76 -9.63
N LYS A 161 2.11 -19.62 -10.39
CA LYS A 161 2.66 -20.23 -11.61
C LYS A 161 2.84 -19.21 -12.74
N LYS A 162 1.88 -18.29 -12.90
CA LYS A 162 1.93 -17.24 -13.93
C LYS A 162 2.98 -16.18 -13.65
N GLU A 163 3.07 -15.75 -12.40
CA GLU A 163 3.86 -14.62 -11.95
C GLU A 163 5.14 -15.05 -11.24
N TRP A 164 5.70 -16.18 -11.62
CA TRP A 164 6.88 -16.79 -11.02
C TRP A 164 8.07 -15.82 -10.83
N PRO A 165 8.38 -14.89 -11.76
CA PRO A 165 9.45 -13.92 -11.54
C PRO A 165 9.22 -13.04 -10.29
N ASN A 166 7.99 -12.62 -10.02
CA ASN A 166 7.66 -11.84 -8.82
C ASN A 166 7.73 -12.72 -7.56
N VAL A 167 7.32 -13.98 -7.65
CA VAL A 167 7.46 -14.94 -6.53
C VAL A 167 8.94 -15.10 -6.14
N ARG A 168 9.83 -15.25 -7.12
CA ARG A 168 11.28 -15.32 -6.85
C ARG A 168 11.83 -14.04 -6.21
N ARG A 169 11.37 -12.88 -6.66
CA ARG A 169 11.76 -11.59 -6.06
C ARG A 169 11.35 -11.52 -4.59
N MET A 170 10.11 -11.90 -4.25
CA MET A 170 9.63 -11.97 -2.87
C MET A 170 10.48 -12.90 -2.01
N GLN A 171 10.81 -14.09 -2.51
CA GLN A 171 11.64 -15.05 -1.81
C GLN A 171 13.07 -14.55 -1.56
N VAL A 172 13.69 -13.91 -2.55
CA VAL A 172 15.03 -13.30 -2.41
C VAL A 172 15.03 -12.20 -1.36
N LEU A 173 13.92 -11.47 -1.21
CA LEU A 173 13.73 -10.46 -0.18
C LEU A 173 13.40 -11.04 1.21
N GLY A 174 13.37 -12.38 1.34
CA GLY A 174 13.13 -13.05 2.61
C GLY A 174 11.64 -13.27 2.96
N ALA A 175 10.72 -12.97 2.06
CA ALA A 175 9.30 -13.20 2.30
C ALA A 175 8.92 -14.67 2.10
N THR A 176 8.02 -15.17 2.96
CA THR A 176 7.36 -16.46 2.80
C THR A 176 6.14 -16.28 1.89
N VAL A 177 6.10 -17.00 0.76
CA VAL A 177 4.93 -17.00 -0.14
C VAL A 177 4.05 -18.20 0.19
N VAL A 178 2.81 -17.93 0.62
CA VAL A 178 1.83 -18.94 1.04
C VAL A 178 0.82 -19.15 -0.08
N PRO A 179 0.73 -20.35 -0.69
CA PRO A 179 -0.22 -20.61 -1.75
C PRO A 179 -1.65 -20.75 -1.22
N ALA A 180 -2.59 -20.03 -1.82
CA ALA A 180 -4.02 -20.28 -1.65
C ALA A 180 -4.46 -21.35 -2.65
N THR A 181 -4.75 -22.56 -2.15
CA THR A 181 -5.00 -23.77 -2.96
C THR A 181 -6.46 -24.16 -3.07
N PHE A 182 -7.37 -23.33 -2.52
CA PHE A 182 -8.81 -23.57 -2.50
C PHE A 182 -9.56 -22.64 -3.46
N GLY A 183 -10.82 -22.93 -3.73
CA GLY A 183 -11.69 -22.13 -4.60
C GLY A 183 -11.10 -21.93 -6.00
N GLY A 184 -11.15 -20.68 -6.49
CA GLY A 184 -10.58 -20.28 -7.78
C GLY A 184 -9.07 -20.19 -7.80
N LYS A 185 -8.38 -20.35 -6.66
CA LYS A 185 -6.91 -20.30 -6.51
C LYS A 185 -6.29 -19.01 -7.06
N SER A 186 -6.99 -17.90 -6.85
CA SER A 186 -6.67 -16.56 -7.35
C SER A 186 -6.62 -15.53 -6.21
N LEU A 187 -6.62 -14.24 -6.55
CA LEU A 187 -6.54 -13.13 -5.60
C LEU A 187 -7.60 -13.20 -4.48
N LYS A 188 -8.84 -13.59 -4.80
CA LYS A 188 -9.91 -13.70 -3.79
C LYS A 188 -9.52 -14.68 -2.67
N GLU A 189 -9.06 -15.85 -3.05
CA GLU A 189 -8.65 -16.89 -2.09
C GLU A 189 -7.36 -16.50 -1.36
N ALA A 190 -6.50 -15.72 -1.99
CA ALA A 190 -5.32 -15.14 -1.33
C ALA A 190 -5.73 -14.17 -0.19
N VAL A 191 -6.73 -13.31 -0.42
CA VAL A 191 -7.30 -12.43 0.63
C VAL A 191 -7.85 -13.25 1.78
N ASP A 192 -8.69 -14.26 1.50
CA ASP A 192 -9.27 -15.12 2.54
C ASP A 192 -8.21 -15.87 3.34
N SER A 193 -7.13 -16.30 2.68
CA SER A 193 -5.99 -16.98 3.29
C SER A 193 -5.20 -16.05 4.20
N ALA A 194 -4.91 -14.83 3.76
CA ALA A 194 -4.21 -13.81 4.56
C ALA A 194 -5.02 -13.42 5.82
N CYS A 195 -6.33 -13.23 5.67
CA CYS A 195 -7.21 -12.95 6.81
C CYS A 195 -7.22 -14.08 7.85
N LYS A 196 -7.17 -15.34 7.42
CA LYS A 196 -7.10 -16.50 8.33
C LYS A 196 -5.75 -16.63 9.03
N SER A 197 -4.65 -16.29 8.36
CA SER A 197 -3.30 -16.35 8.93
C SER A 197 -3.12 -15.41 10.13
N ARG A 198 -3.79 -14.25 10.13
CA ARG A 198 -3.77 -13.29 11.24
C ARG A 198 -4.30 -13.85 12.57
N ASN A 199 -5.17 -14.85 12.51
CA ASN A 199 -5.82 -15.45 13.68
C ASN A 199 -5.03 -16.62 14.28
N LYS A 200 -3.89 -16.99 13.73
CA LYS A 200 -3.02 -18.00 14.33
C LYS A 200 -2.24 -17.35 15.48
N PRO A 201 -2.22 -17.97 16.70
CA PRO A 201 -1.36 -17.50 17.76
C PRO A 201 0.10 -17.54 17.26
N TRP A 202 0.83 -16.50 17.60
CA TRP A 202 2.27 -16.42 17.33
C TRP A 202 2.96 -17.61 18.05
N VAL A 203 3.38 -18.60 17.29
CA VAL A 203 4.29 -19.62 17.79
C VAL A 203 5.69 -19.06 17.51
N GLY A 204 6.33 -18.57 18.57
CA GLY A 204 7.65 -17.97 18.56
C GLY A 204 8.77 -18.95 18.23
#